data_398827ada0bc5f529d8e2fc9c276d4f7
#
_entry.id   398827ada0bc5f529d8e2fc9c276d4f7
#
_cell.length_a   1.000
_cell.length_b   1.000
_cell.length_c   1.000
_cell.angle_alpha   90.00
_cell.angle_beta   90.00
_cell.angle_gamma   90.00
#
_symmetry.space_group_name_H-M   'P 1'
#
loop_
_entity.id
_entity.type
_entity.pdbx_description
1 polymer ?
#
loop_
_entity_poly.entity_id
_entity_poly.type
_entity_poly.pdbx_seq_one_letter_code
_entity_poly.pdbx_strand_id
1 'polypeptide(L)'
;MEEPVLELRHVTFAYPGGSGVPALQDISFTLRRGERLAVVGPTGAGKTTLAWLCARLYEPQKGELYLGGRPMSRLPLGRVRRQVVVAAQRSALFSGTIRENLSMGDRGAGEAQLCAALETAQAADFVAEAGGLDAVLVQGGVNLSGGQRQRLSLARALVRGGAVLVLDDCTSALDPATERRVLDGLERRPGQAVLHITQKVRAARTADRILVLEEGRQVGLGTHRSLLDTCPTYREIWASQAPEEEGEDGTR
;
A
#
# COMPACT_ATOMS: atom_id res chain seq x y z
N MET A 1 -13.48 19.15 -10.87
CA MET A 1 -13.08 17.88 -10.23
C MET A 1 -11.64 17.62 -10.63
N GLU A 2 -10.75 17.39 -9.67
CA GLU A 2 -9.36 17.06 -10.00
C GLU A 2 -9.28 15.72 -10.74
N GLU A 3 -8.42 15.67 -11.77
CA GLU A 3 -8.20 14.43 -12.52
C GLU A 3 -7.58 13.36 -11.61
N PRO A 4 -8.03 12.09 -11.72
CA PRO A 4 -7.47 11.01 -10.94
C PRO A 4 -6.00 10.77 -11.32
N VAL A 5 -5.15 10.51 -10.31
CA VAL A 5 -3.75 10.17 -10.53
C VAL A 5 -3.59 8.74 -11.03
N LEU A 6 -4.45 7.83 -10.55
CA LEU A 6 -4.55 6.44 -11.00
C LEU A 6 -6.03 6.08 -11.22
N GLU A 7 -6.31 5.42 -12.34
CA GLU A 7 -7.67 4.96 -12.64
C GLU A 7 -7.62 3.57 -13.30
N LEU A 8 -8.52 2.71 -12.88
CA LEU A 8 -8.78 1.41 -13.48
C LEU A 8 -10.18 1.42 -14.10
N ARG A 9 -10.29 0.93 -15.34
CA ARG A 9 -11.57 0.84 -16.06
C ARG A 9 -11.79 -0.59 -16.54
N HIS A 10 -12.76 -1.28 -15.96
CA HIS A 10 -13.21 -2.63 -16.35
C HIS A 10 -12.06 -3.65 -16.45
N VAL A 11 -11.11 -3.58 -15.50
CA VAL A 11 -9.89 -4.38 -15.52
C VAL A 11 -10.18 -5.83 -15.16
N THR A 12 -9.81 -6.75 -16.06
CA THR A 12 -9.85 -8.21 -15.85
C THR A 12 -8.48 -8.80 -16.11
N PHE A 13 -8.01 -9.63 -15.18
CA PHE A 13 -6.69 -10.25 -15.25
C PHE A 13 -6.70 -11.71 -14.77
N ALA A 14 -6.06 -12.57 -15.55
CA ALA A 14 -5.70 -13.95 -15.18
C ALA A 14 -4.20 -14.16 -15.36
N TYR A 15 -3.59 -14.96 -14.49
CA TYR A 15 -2.15 -15.27 -14.61
C TYR A 15 -1.86 -16.13 -15.82
N PRO A 16 -0.80 -15.81 -16.59
CA PRO A 16 -0.34 -16.67 -17.70
C PRO A 16 0.02 -18.07 -17.19
N GLY A 17 -0.46 -19.10 -17.86
CA GLY A 17 -0.19 -20.50 -17.47
C GLY A 17 -0.99 -21.01 -16.26
N GLY A 18 -1.90 -20.21 -15.72
CA GLY A 18 -2.83 -20.63 -14.66
C GLY A 18 -4.06 -21.38 -15.18
N SER A 19 -5.02 -21.65 -14.32
CA SER A 19 -6.28 -22.36 -14.62
C SER A 19 -7.22 -21.62 -15.58
N GLY A 20 -6.85 -20.42 -16.06
CA GLY A 20 -7.73 -19.55 -16.85
C GLY A 20 -8.77 -18.78 -16.03
N VAL A 21 -8.89 -19.06 -14.73
CA VAL A 21 -9.77 -18.32 -13.82
C VAL A 21 -9.19 -16.93 -13.57
N PRO A 22 -9.95 -15.84 -13.81
CA PRO A 22 -9.47 -14.51 -13.54
C PRO A 22 -9.15 -14.28 -12.05
N ALA A 23 -7.96 -13.77 -11.75
CA ALA A 23 -7.58 -13.33 -10.41
C ALA A 23 -8.21 -11.98 -10.04
N LEU A 24 -8.57 -11.18 -11.06
CA LEU A 24 -9.37 -9.97 -10.94
C LEU A 24 -10.37 -9.92 -12.10
N GLN A 25 -11.61 -9.50 -11.81
CA GLN A 25 -12.69 -9.45 -12.78
C GLN A 25 -13.48 -8.16 -12.66
N ASP A 26 -13.47 -7.36 -13.73
CA ASP A 26 -14.24 -6.12 -13.89
C ASP A 26 -14.00 -5.09 -12.77
N ILE A 27 -12.74 -4.84 -12.44
CA ILE A 27 -12.35 -3.88 -11.41
C ILE A 27 -12.33 -2.47 -11.98
N SER A 28 -13.05 -1.55 -11.33
CA SER A 28 -13.11 -0.14 -11.72
C SER A 28 -13.08 0.78 -10.50
N PHE A 29 -12.07 1.64 -10.43
CA PHE A 29 -11.98 2.70 -9.42
C PHE A 29 -11.05 3.80 -9.86
N THR A 30 -11.12 4.93 -9.16
CA THR A 30 -10.21 6.06 -9.30
C THR A 30 -9.48 6.31 -7.98
N LEU A 31 -8.25 6.80 -8.06
CA LEU A 31 -7.48 7.28 -6.91
C LEU A 31 -7.00 8.70 -7.22
N ARG A 32 -7.32 9.66 -6.35
CA ARG A 32 -7.00 11.08 -6.53
C ARG A 32 -5.72 11.46 -5.82
N ARG A 33 -5.16 12.62 -6.16
CA ARG A 33 -4.01 13.18 -5.45
C ARG A 33 -4.34 13.39 -3.97
N GLY A 34 -3.42 12.98 -3.08
CA GLY A 34 -3.60 13.10 -1.64
C GLY A 34 -4.66 12.17 -1.04
N GLU A 35 -5.37 11.39 -1.87
CA GLU A 35 -6.36 10.43 -1.40
C GLU A 35 -5.68 9.14 -0.90
N ARG A 36 -6.21 8.59 0.18
CA ARG A 36 -5.90 7.24 0.64
C ARG A 36 -7.10 6.33 0.40
N LEU A 37 -6.94 5.39 -0.56
CA LEU A 37 -7.89 4.31 -0.83
C LEU A 37 -7.38 3.03 -0.17
N ALA A 38 -8.12 2.51 0.80
CA ALA A 38 -7.83 1.20 1.35
C ALA A 38 -8.41 0.09 0.47
N VAL A 39 -7.73 -1.07 0.42
CA VAL A 39 -8.23 -2.28 -0.25
C VAL A 39 -8.26 -3.40 0.77
N VAL A 40 -9.45 -3.93 1.03
CA VAL A 40 -9.69 -5.02 1.96
C VAL A 40 -10.38 -6.20 1.27
N GLY A 41 -10.35 -7.36 1.91
CA GLY A 41 -10.99 -8.57 1.41
C GLY A 41 -10.31 -9.82 1.98
N PRO A 42 -10.91 -10.99 1.86
CA PRO A 42 -10.35 -12.26 2.29
C PRO A 42 -8.98 -12.56 1.67
N THR A 43 -8.25 -13.51 2.24
CA THR A 43 -7.04 -14.04 1.61
C THR A 43 -7.40 -14.67 0.27
N GLY A 44 -6.61 -14.37 -0.77
CA GLY A 44 -6.91 -14.83 -2.13
C GLY A 44 -7.86 -13.95 -2.95
N ALA A 45 -8.44 -12.88 -2.37
CA ALA A 45 -9.37 -11.99 -3.08
C ALA A 45 -8.75 -11.17 -4.23
N GLY A 46 -7.44 -11.30 -4.52
CA GLY A 46 -6.78 -10.59 -5.62
C GLY A 46 -6.07 -9.30 -5.24
N LYS A 47 -5.97 -8.94 -3.95
CA LYS A 47 -5.39 -7.66 -3.48
C LYS A 47 -3.95 -7.42 -3.97
N THR A 48 -3.05 -8.39 -3.79
CA THR A 48 -1.66 -8.29 -4.28
C THR A 48 -1.59 -8.26 -5.80
N THR A 49 -2.48 -8.99 -6.50
CA THR A 49 -2.61 -8.92 -7.97
C THR A 49 -2.94 -7.50 -8.42
N LEU A 50 -3.85 -6.82 -7.70
CA LEU A 50 -4.18 -5.42 -7.95
C LEU A 50 -2.95 -4.52 -7.81
N ALA A 51 -2.14 -4.68 -6.74
CA ALA A 51 -0.88 -3.95 -6.57
C ALA A 51 0.07 -4.13 -7.75
N TRP A 52 0.22 -5.36 -8.24
CA TRP A 52 1.11 -5.67 -9.35
C TRP A 52 0.65 -5.09 -10.68
N LEU A 53 -0.67 -5.06 -10.93
CA LEU A 53 -1.22 -4.37 -12.10
C LEU A 53 -1.01 -2.85 -12.01
N CYS A 54 -1.24 -2.23 -10.85
CA CYS A 54 -0.97 -0.81 -10.64
C CYS A 54 0.49 -0.43 -10.91
N ALA A 55 1.45 -1.32 -10.57
CA ALA A 55 2.87 -1.13 -10.84
C ALA A 55 3.28 -1.56 -12.26
N ARG A 56 2.32 -2.02 -13.06
CA ARG A 56 2.57 -2.59 -14.40
C ARG A 56 3.65 -3.68 -14.38
N LEU A 57 3.56 -4.59 -13.39
CA LEU A 57 4.31 -5.85 -13.39
C LEU A 57 3.62 -6.89 -14.28
N TYR A 58 2.32 -6.74 -14.44
CA TYR A 58 1.48 -7.46 -15.40
C TYR A 58 0.61 -6.49 -16.17
N GLU A 59 0.06 -6.93 -17.28
CA GLU A 59 -0.91 -6.20 -18.08
C GLU A 59 -2.25 -6.95 -18.09
N PRO A 60 -3.39 -6.22 -17.98
CA PRO A 60 -4.70 -6.84 -17.96
C PRO A 60 -5.05 -7.42 -19.34
N GLN A 61 -5.88 -8.46 -19.40
CA GLN A 61 -6.44 -8.99 -20.64
C GLN A 61 -7.63 -8.17 -21.13
N LYS A 62 -8.37 -7.51 -20.21
CA LYS A 62 -9.49 -6.62 -20.56
C LYS A 62 -9.43 -5.38 -19.69
N GLY A 63 -10.00 -4.29 -20.20
CA GLY A 63 -9.98 -2.99 -19.52
C GLY A 63 -8.63 -2.30 -19.67
N GLU A 64 -8.46 -1.18 -18.98
CA GLU A 64 -7.26 -0.37 -19.08
C GLU A 64 -6.97 0.38 -17.78
N LEU A 65 -5.68 0.58 -17.49
CA LEU A 65 -5.20 1.43 -16.40
C LEU A 65 -4.72 2.76 -16.96
N TYR A 66 -5.02 3.84 -16.25
CA TYR A 66 -4.60 5.20 -16.58
C TYR A 66 -3.76 5.79 -15.45
N LEU A 67 -2.71 6.51 -15.82
CA LEU A 67 -1.83 7.24 -14.90
C LEU A 67 -1.80 8.71 -15.34
N GLY A 68 -2.32 9.61 -14.50
CA GLY A 68 -2.48 11.02 -14.83
C GLY A 68 -3.25 11.22 -16.15
N GLY A 69 -4.40 10.58 -16.31
CA GLY A 69 -5.27 10.64 -17.48
C GLY A 69 -4.74 9.95 -18.75
N ARG A 70 -3.55 9.31 -18.70
CA ARG A 70 -2.93 8.66 -19.86
C ARG A 70 -2.97 7.13 -19.73
N PRO A 71 -3.35 6.38 -20.78
CA PRO A 71 -3.28 4.93 -20.77
C PRO A 71 -1.87 4.45 -20.39
N MET A 72 -1.78 3.60 -19.37
CA MET A 72 -0.47 3.09 -18.89
C MET A 72 0.22 2.22 -19.94
N SER A 73 -0.54 1.54 -20.80
CA SER A 73 -0.05 0.74 -21.93
C SER A 73 0.81 1.58 -22.89
N ARG A 74 0.51 2.88 -23.04
CA ARG A 74 1.23 3.82 -23.92
C ARG A 74 2.39 4.54 -23.25
N LEU A 75 2.60 4.37 -21.96
CA LEU A 75 3.70 5.03 -21.24
C LEU A 75 4.94 4.13 -21.23
N PRO A 76 6.16 4.71 -21.27
CA PRO A 76 7.38 3.94 -21.02
C PRO A 76 7.34 3.31 -19.63
N LEU A 77 7.69 2.01 -19.52
CA LEU A 77 7.62 1.26 -18.27
C LEU A 77 8.40 1.94 -17.13
N GLY A 78 9.58 2.49 -17.44
CA GLY A 78 10.38 3.24 -16.47
C GLY A 78 9.68 4.49 -15.94
N ARG A 79 8.81 5.15 -16.74
CA ARG A 79 7.99 6.28 -16.28
C ARG A 79 6.90 5.81 -15.32
N VAL A 80 6.20 4.74 -15.65
CA VAL A 80 5.16 4.16 -14.78
C VAL A 80 5.76 3.80 -13.42
N ARG A 81 6.87 3.04 -13.41
CA ARG A 81 7.53 2.57 -12.19
C ARG A 81 8.26 3.65 -11.38
N ARG A 82 8.45 4.84 -11.94
CA ARG A 82 8.87 6.03 -11.17
C ARG A 82 7.70 6.72 -10.49
N GLN A 83 6.51 6.65 -11.07
CA GLN A 83 5.31 7.31 -10.55
C GLN A 83 4.48 6.42 -9.63
N VAL A 84 4.46 5.11 -9.86
CA VAL A 84 3.77 4.13 -9.02
C VAL A 84 4.83 3.29 -8.31
N VAL A 85 4.93 3.48 -7.01
CA VAL A 85 5.92 2.82 -6.14
C VAL A 85 5.21 1.84 -5.22
N VAL A 86 5.74 0.62 -5.13
CA VAL A 86 5.16 -0.44 -4.28
C VAL A 86 6.07 -0.70 -3.09
N ALA A 87 5.51 -0.61 -1.89
CA ALA A 87 6.07 -1.18 -0.67
C ALA A 87 5.43 -2.57 -0.49
N ALA A 88 6.16 -3.61 -0.86
CA ALA A 88 5.65 -4.97 -0.86
C ALA A 88 5.67 -5.59 0.55
N GLN A 89 4.77 -6.54 0.80
CA GLN A 89 4.67 -7.30 2.05
C GLN A 89 6.00 -7.95 2.45
N ARG A 90 6.68 -8.57 1.48
CA ARG A 90 8.01 -9.16 1.64
C ARG A 90 9.01 -8.41 0.80
N SER A 91 9.72 -7.50 1.42
CA SER A 91 10.80 -6.77 0.76
C SER A 91 12.14 -7.27 1.25
N ALA A 92 13.00 -7.65 0.32
CA ALA A 92 14.36 -8.01 0.63
C ALA A 92 15.16 -6.77 1.04
N LEU A 93 15.88 -6.85 2.17
CA LEU A 93 16.97 -5.98 2.50
C LEU A 93 18.28 -6.65 2.07
N PHE A 94 19.21 -5.84 1.61
CA PHE A 94 20.48 -6.33 1.09
C PHE A 94 21.58 -6.11 2.14
N SER A 95 22.62 -6.92 2.08
CA SER A 95 23.85 -6.67 2.85
C SER A 95 24.46 -5.33 2.46
N GLY A 96 25.00 -4.61 3.44
CA GLY A 96 25.52 -3.26 3.28
C GLY A 96 24.94 -2.33 4.33
N THR A 97 25.10 -1.03 4.18
CA THR A 97 24.60 -0.05 5.13
C THR A 97 23.11 0.21 4.98
N ILE A 98 22.47 0.79 6.01
CA ILE A 98 21.10 1.31 5.93
C ILE A 98 21.02 2.37 4.82
N ARG A 99 22.00 3.26 4.75
CA ARG A 99 22.14 4.28 3.68
C ARG A 99 22.07 3.66 2.30
N GLU A 100 22.87 2.63 2.03
CA GLU A 100 22.88 1.94 0.74
C GLU A 100 21.51 1.31 0.42
N ASN A 101 20.88 0.66 1.40
CA ASN A 101 19.56 0.09 1.23
C ASN A 101 18.47 1.12 0.91
N LEU A 102 18.46 2.27 1.57
CA LEU A 102 17.52 3.35 1.31
C LEU A 102 17.78 4.01 -0.05
N SER A 103 19.06 4.23 -0.40
CA SER A 103 19.47 4.84 -1.68
C SER A 103 19.14 3.98 -2.90
N MET A 104 18.79 2.70 -2.73
CA MET A 104 18.20 1.90 -3.81
C MET A 104 16.84 2.46 -4.28
N GLY A 105 16.14 3.18 -3.42
CA GLY A 105 14.92 3.92 -3.80
C GLY A 105 15.23 5.03 -4.81
N ASP A 106 16.18 5.87 -4.47
CA ASP A 106 16.72 6.93 -5.32
C ASP A 106 18.21 7.13 -5.00
N ARG A 107 19.08 6.88 -5.98
CA ARG A 107 20.54 7.03 -5.84
C ARG A 107 20.99 8.48 -5.67
N GLY A 108 20.14 9.43 -6.05
CA GLY A 108 20.38 10.87 -5.90
C GLY A 108 19.87 11.45 -4.58
N ALA A 109 19.24 10.64 -3.73
CA ALA A 109 18.66 11.10 -2.47
C ALA A 109 19.74 11.60 -1.51
N GLY A 110 19.59 12.84 -1.04
CA GLY A 110 20.43 13.40 0.02
C GLY A 110 20.03 12.88 1.40
N GLU A 111 20.91 13.06 2.39
CA GLU A 111 20.71 12.57 3.76
C GLU A 111 19.40 13.05 4.38
N ALA A 112 19.04 14.32 4.18
CA ALA A 112 17.77 14.87 4.68
C ALA A 112 16.54 14.10 4.14
N GLN A 113 16.58 13.65 2.88
CA GLN A 113 15.50 12.86 2.27
C GLN A 113 15.46 11.44 2.87
N LEU A 114 16.63 10.84 3.14
CA LEU A 114 16.71 9.54 3.81
C LEU A 114 16.13 9.61 5.22
N CYS A 115 16.53 10.63 6.00
CA CYS A 115 16.03 10.86 7.36
C CYS A 115 14.52 11.09 7.38
N ALA A 116 13.99 11.96 6.51
CA ALA A 116 12.54 12.21 6.41
C ALA A 116 11.75 10.94 6.07
N ALA A 117 12.30 10.07 5.23
CA ALA A 117 11.68 8.78 4.91
C ALA A 117 11.70 7.82 6.12
N LEU A 118 12.79 7.79 6.91
CA LEU A 118 12.88 7.03 8.15
C LEU A 118 11.88 7.52 9.20
N GLU A 119 11.74 8.84 9.37
CA GLU A 119 10.76 9.44 10.28
C GLU A 119 9.33 9.04 9.90
N THR A 120 8.96 9.21 8.62
CA THR A 120 7.63 8.81 8.12
C THR A 120 7.36 7.33 8.34
N ALA A 121 8.35 6.47 8.08
CA ALA A 121 8.25 5.02 8.29
C ALA A 121 8.37 4.60 9.77
N GLN A 122 8.51 5.55 10.70
CA GLN A 122 8.74 5.28 12.14
C GLN A 122 9.98 4.40 12.38
N ALA A 123 11.02 4.62 11.58
CA ALA A 123 12.26 3.84 11.62
C ALA A 123 13.45 4.61 12.23
N ALA A 124 13.30 5.92 12.46
CA ALA A 124 14.40 6.79 12.89
C ALA A 124 15.04 6.34 14.21
N ASP A 125 14.23 6.01 15.21
CA ASP A 125 14.70 5.67 16.57
C ASP A 125 15.62 4.44 16.54
N PHE A 126 15.14 3.30 16.03
CA PHE A 126 15.95 2.09 16.01
C PHE A 126 17.15 2.17 15.06
N VAL A 127 17.08 3.01 14.01
CA VAL A 127 18.22 3.28 13.13
C VAL A 127 19.27 4.08 13.87
N ALA A 128 18.89 5.09 14.66
CA ALA A 128 19.82 5.84 15.50
C ALA A 128 20.49 4.95 16.55
N GLU A 129 19.72 4.09 17.23
CA GLU A 129 20.23 3.10 18.19
C GLU A 129 21.21 2.09 17.56
N ALA A 130 21.00 1.72 16.29
CA ALA A 130 21.86 0.81 15.55
C ALA A 130 23.19 1.45 15.08
N GLY A 131 23.36 2.77 15.23
CA GLY A 131 24.53 3.50 14.75
C GLY A 131 24.27 4.41 13.54
N GLY A 132 23.00 4.71 13.23
CA GLY A 132 22.59 5.65 12.19
C GLY A 132 22.55 5.03 10.79
N LEU A 133 22.64 5.89 9.78
CA LEU A 133 22.55 5.48 8.36
C LEU A 133 23.68 4.54 7.93
N ASP A 134 24.83 4.59 8.60
CA ASP A 134 25.99 3.78 8.25
C ASP A 134 26.03 2.44 9.01
N ALA A 135 25.02 2.16 9.83
CA ALA A 135 24.84 0.85 10.47
C ALA A 135 24.68 -0.26 9.42
N VAL A 136 25.35 -1.39 9.68
CA VAL A 136 25.44 -2.50 8.72
C VAL A 136 24.27 -3.47 8.88
N LEU A 137 23.64 -3.77 7.77
CA LEU A 137 22.66 -4.84 7.63
C LEU A 137 23.33 -6.10 7.07
N VAL A 138 23.00 -7.23 7.66
CA VAL A 138 23.36 -8.53 7.07
C VAL A 138 22.33 -8.92 6.01
N GLN A 139 22.64 -9.89 5.17
CA GLN A 139 21.79 -10.36 4.09
C GLN A 139 20.36 -10.67 4.60
N GLY A 140 19.35 -10.13 3.94
CA GLY A 140 17.94 -10.29 4.33
C GLY A 140 17.53 -9.50 5.58
N GLY A 141 18.43 -8.71 6.19
CA GLY A 141 18.14 -7.96 7.41
C GLY A 141 17.80 -8.89 8.59
N VAL A 142 18.44 -10.07 8.69
CA VAL A 142 18.16 -11.06 9.75
C VAL A 142 18.51 -10.56 11.15
N ASN A 143 19.34 -9.51 11.24
CA ASN A 143 19.66 -8.80 12.49
C ASN A 143 18.55 -7.82 12.92
N LEU A 144 17.45 -7.73 12.18
CA LEU A 144 16.30 -6.86 12.48
C LEU A 144 15.05 -7.69 12.80
N SER A 145 14.16 -7.15 13.61
CA SER A 145 12.82 -7.70 13.79
C SER A 145 11.98 -7.62 12.50
N GLY A 146 10.89 -8.37 12.42
CA GLY A 146 9.97 -8.32 11.27
C GLY A 146 9.43 -6.91 11.00
N GLY A 147 9.00 -6.21 12.06
CA GLY A 147 8.50 -4.84 11.97
C GLY A 147 9.58 -3.83 11.58
N GLN A 148 10.84 -3.99 12.07
CA GLN A 148 11.95 -3.15 11.66
C GLN A 148 12.27 -3.32 10.16
N ARG A 149 12.27 -4.58 9.66
CA ARG A 149 12.45 -4.84 8.22
C ARG A 149 11.35 -4.20 7.38
N GLN A 150 10.09 -4.31 7.79
CA GLN A 150 8.98 -3.66 7.09
C GLN A 150 9.12 -2.15 7.06
N ARG A 151 9.47 -1.51 8.20
CA ARG A 151 9.67 -0.06 8.28
C ARG A 151 10.82 0.43 7.39
N LEU A 152 11.96 -0.28 7.36
CA LEU A 152 13.07 0.07 6.45
C LEU A 152 12.67 -0.10 4.97
N SER A 153 11.93 -1.16 4.65
CA SER A 153 11.41 -1.36 3.30
C SER A 153 10.46 -0.26 2.87
N LEU A 154 9.56 0.16 3.77
CA LEU A 154 8.68 1.30 3.55
C LEU A 154 9.49 2.59 3.38
N ALA A 155 10.48 2.86 4.23
CA ALA A 155 11.35 4.02 4.10
C ALA A 155 12.03 4.07 2.73
N ARG A 156 12.55 2.93 2.22
CA ARG A 156 13.12 2.83 0.88
C ARG A 156 12.11 3.18 -0.22
N ALA A 157 10.87 2.74 -0.10
CA ALA A 157 9.80 3.11 -1.03
C ALA A 157 9.48 4.61 -0.96
N LEU A 158 9.49 5.19 0.23
CA LEU A 158 9.28 6.62 0.46
C LEU A 158 10.42 7.50 -0.10
N VAL A 159 11.67 7.03 -0.03
CA VAL A 159 12.82 7.67 -0.68
C VAL A 159 12.63 7.74 -2.19
N ARG A 160 12.12 6.68 -2.80
CA ARG A 160 11.83 6.67 -4.24
C ARG A 160 10.81 7.73 -4.63
N GLY A 161 9.87 8.07 -3.74
CA GLY A 161 8.80 9.01 -4.06
C GLY A 161 7.78 8.44 -5.05
N GLY A 162 7.20 9.31 -5.88
CA GLY A 162 6.19 8.96 -6.86
C GLY A 162 4.82 9.55 -6.53
N ALA A 163 3.95 9.62 -7.55
CA ALA A 163 2.60 10.18 -7.38
C ALA A 163 1.65 9.21 -6.66
N VAL A 164 1.90 7.90 -6.80
CA VAL A 164 1.12 6.83 -6.17
C VAL A 164 2.04 5.93 -5.35
N LEU A 165 1.74 5.76 -4.08
CA LEU A 165 2.36 4.78 -3.19
C LEU A 165 1.38 3.63 -2.96
N VAL A 166 1.76 2.42 -3.34
CA VAL A 166 1.01 1.19 -3.09
C VAL A 166 1.64 0.49 -1.88
N LEU A 167 0.89 0.35 -0.81
CA LEU A 167 1.25 -0.40 0.38
C LEU A 167 0.60 -1.79 0.27
N ASP A 168 1.39 -2.82 -0.05
CA ASP A 168 0.86 -4.19 -0.16
C ASP A 168 1.16 -4.94 1.15
N ASP A 169 0.25 -4.81 2.11
CA ASP A 169 0.30 -5.44 3.45
C ASP A 169 1.64 -5.23 4.19
N CYS A 170 2.33 -4.13 3.86
CA CYS A 170 3.68 -3.85 4.35
C CYS A 170 3.72 -3.34 5.81
N THR A 171 2.55 -3.20 6.45
CA THR A 171 2.40 -2.82 7.87
C THR A 171 1.90 -3.96 8.74
N SER A 172 1.77 -5.17 8.20
CA SER A 172 1.17 -6.32 8.89
C SER A 172 1.90 -6.74 10.17
N ALA A 173 3.22 -6.61 10.23
CA ALA A 173 4.04 -6.92 11.40
C ALA A 173 4.18 -5.74 12.40
N LEU A 174 3.49 -4.63 12.18
CA LEU A 174 3.49 -3.49 13.08
C LEU A 174 2.38 -3.62 14.12
N ASP A 175 2.69 -3.17 15.33
CA ASP A 175 1.68 -2.95 16.35
C ASP A 175 0.74 -1.80 15.94
N PRO A 176 -0.51 -1.75 16.47
CA PRO A 176 -1.51 -0.77 16.04
C PRO A 176 -1.09 0.68 16.21
N ALA A 177 -0.33 1.01 17.27
CA ALA A 177 0.10 2.37 17.54
C ALA A 177 1.18 2.83 16.54
N THR A 178 2.14 1.98 16.22
CA THR A 178 3.17 2.24 15.21
C THR A 178 2.56 2.32 13.80
N GLU A 179 1.64 1.40 13.45
CA GLU A 179 0.93 1.43 12.18
C GLU A 179 0.17 2.75 12.00
N ARG A 180 -0.56 3.21 13.02
CA ARG A 180 -1.27 4.50 12.98
C ARG A 180 -0.31 5.65 12.72
N ARG A 181 0.83 5.73 13.47
CA ARG A 181 1.83 6.79 13.27
C ARG A 181 2.41 6.80 11.86
N VAL A 182 2.63 5.62 11.27
CA VAL A 182 3.05 5.51 9.86
C VAL A 182 1.99 6.09 8.94
N LEU A 183 0.72 5.71 9.10
CA LEU A 183 -0.38 6.21 8.26
C LEU A 183 -0.57 7.72 8.41
N ASP A 184 -0.52 8.26 9.64
CA ASP A 184 -0.57 9.69 9.91
C ASP A 184 0.63 10.43 9.28
N GLY A 185 1.81 9.82 9.27
CA GLY A 185 3.00 10.35 8.59
C GLY A 185 2.84 10.42 7.07
N LEU A 186 2.15 9.46 6.47
CA LEU A 186 1.85 9.45 5.04
C LEU A 186 0.87 10.55 4.64
N GLU A 187 -0.13 10.84 5.47
CA GLU A 187 -1.10 11.93 5.24
C GLU A 187 -0.44 13.32 5.19
N ARG A 188 0.70 13.49 5.85
CA ARG A 188 1.49 14.73 5.83
C ARG A 188 2.33 14.91 4.57
N ARG A 189 2.28 13.96 3.63
CA ARG A 189 2.99 14.04 2.33
C ARG A 189 2.05 14.60 1.26
N PRO A 190 2.06 15.91 1.01
CA PRO A 190 1.08 16.54 0.13
C PRO A 190 1.19 16.00 -1.30
N GLY A 191 0.03 15.72 -1.89
CA GLY A 191 -0.08 15.33 -3.29
C GLY A 191 0.31 13.90 -3.65
N GLN A 192 0.79 13.08 -2.69
CA GLN A 192 0.99 11.64 -2.91
C GLN A 192 -0.32 10.91 -2.64
N ALA A 193 -0.78 10.11 -3.60
CA ALA A 193 -1.91 9.21 -3.41
C ALA A 193 -1.45 7.88 -2.82
N VAL A 194 -2.25 7.27 -1.95
CA VAL A 194 -1.92 6.01 -1.28
C VAL A 194 -2.97 4.95 -1.57
N LEU A 195 -2.56 3.85 -2.19
CA LEU A 195 -3.36 2.63 -2.29
C LEU A 195 -2.92 1.69 -1.16
N HIS A 196 -3.70 1.59 -0.10
CA HIS A 196 -3.36 0.85 1.10
C HIS A 196 -4.05 -0.52 1.11
N ILE A 197 -3.36 -1.53 0.67
CA ILE A 197 -3.82 -2.92 0.75
C ILE A 197 -3.50 -3.45 2.15
N THR A 198 -4.52 -3.89 2.87
CA THR A 198 -4.36 -4.40 4.23
C THR A 198 -5.38 -5.48 4.56
N GLN A 199 -5.01 -6.39 5.45
CA GLN A 199 -5.92 -7.34 6.07
C GLN A 199 -6.55 -6.77 7.35
N LYS A 200 -5.98 -5.68 7.90
CA LYS A 200 -6.43 -5.05 9.14
C LYS A 200 -7.52 -4.01 8.82
N VAL A 201 -8.78 -4.38 8.99
CA VAL A 201 -9.91 -3.50 8.67
C VAL A 201 -9.90 -2.21 9.52
N ARG A 202 -9.33 -2.24 10.73
CA ARG A 202 -9.15 -1.06 11.58
C ARG A 202 -8.25 -0.01 10.93
N ALA A 203 -7.16 -0.43 10.28
CA ALA A 203 -6.27 0.45 9.54
C ALA A 203 -6.97 1.01 8.28
N ALA A 204 -7.84 0.21 7.64
CA ALA A 204 -8.62 0.63 6.49
C ALA A 204 -9.70 1.69 6.86
N ARG A 205 -10.28 1.63 8.08
CA ARG A 205 -11.34 2.53 8.54
C ARG A 205 -11.01 4.01 8.41
N THR A 206 -9.74 4.37 8.58
CA THR A 206 -9.28 5.76 8.52
C THR A 206 -8.96 6.25 7.10
N ALA A 207 -9.13 5.42 6.07
CA ALA A 207 -8.96 5.83 4.68
C ALA A 207 -10.16 6.65 4.19
N ASP A 208 -9.94 7.50 3.17
CA ASP A 208 -11.00 8.31 2.56
C ASP A 208 -12.07 7.44 1.93
N ARG A 209 -11.64 6.36 1.24
CA ARG A 209 -12.52 5.32 0.70
C ARG A 209 -11.90 3.94 0.88
N ILE A 210 -12.74 2.94 0.82
CA ILE A 210 -12.40 1.53 0.95
C ILE A 210 -12.97 0.79 -0.25
N LEU A 211 -12.11 0.05 -0.94
CA LEU A 211 -12.46 -0.93 -1.96
C LEU A 211 -12.52 -2.32 -1.30
N VAL A 212 -13.64 -3.00 -1.44
CA VAL A 212 -13.82 -4.37 -0.94
C VAL A 212 -13.73 -5.33 -2.10
N LEU A 213 -12.78 -6.26 -2.01
CA LEU A 213 -12.58 -7.33 -2.99
C LEU A 213 -12.99 -8.67 -2.40
N GLU A 214 -13.71 -9.47 -3.19
CA GLU A 214 -14.10 -10.83 -2.90
C GLU A 214 -14.02 -11.67 -4.18
N GLU A 215 -13.33 -12.80 -4.15
CA GLU A 215 -13.16 -13.70 -5.30
C GLU A 215 -12.75 -12.99 -6.60
N GLY A 216 -11.84 -12.02 -6.49
CA GLY A 216 -11.38 -11.22 -7.63
C GLY A 216 -12.36 -10.16 -8.12
N ARG A 217 -13.48 -9.94 -7.46
CA ARG A 217 -14.52 -8.97 -7.83
C ARG A 217 -14.56 -7.80 -6.86
N GLN A 218 -14.95 -6.65 -7.37
CA GLN A 218 -15.26 -5.49 -6.55
C GLN A 218 -16.70 -5.62 -6.04
N VAL A 219 -16.86 -5.87 -4.72
CA VAL A 219 -18.18 -6.03 -4.07
C VAL A 219 -18.60 -4.80 -3.29
N GLY A 220 -17.68 -3.84 -3.07
CA GLY A 220 -17.99 -2.58 -2.42
C GLY A 220 -16.94 -1.51 -2.69
N LEU A 221 -17.37 -0.25 -2.77
CA LEU A 221 -16.50 0.94 -2.82
C LEU A 221 -17.21 2.10 -2.13
N GLY A 222 -16.64 2.59 -1.04
CA GLY A 222 -17.25 3.67 -0.27
C GLY A 222 -16.46 4.04 0.97
N THR A 223 -17.06 4.81 1.87
CA THR A 223 -16.52 5.11 3.19
C THR A 223 -16.78 3.93 4.15
N HIS A 224 -16.05 3.87 5.26
CA HIS A 224 -16.30 2.89 6.31
C HIS A 224 -17.79 2.82 6.68
N ARG A 225 -18.42 3.96 6.94
CA ARG A 225 -19.82 4.03 7.35
C ARG A 225 -20.76 3.52 6.26
N SER A 226 -20.60 3.97 5.01
CA SER A 226 -21.45 3.52 3.92
C SER A 226 -21.31 2.02 3.63
N LEU A 227 -20.12 1.45 3.79
CA LEU A 227 -19.90 0.02 3.56
C LEU A 227 -20.47 -0.86 4.68
N LEU A 228 -20.53 -0.38 5.91
CA LEU A 228 -21.26 -1.07 6.99
C LEU A 228 -22.76 -1.19 6.65
N ASP A 229 -23.34 -0.20 5.97
CA ASP A 229 -24.74 -0.24 5.59
C ASP A 229 -25.00 -1.08 4.32
N THR A 230 -24.07 -1.05 3.34
CA THR A 230 -24.36 -1.53 1.97
C THR A 230 -23.59 -2.78 1.55
N CYS A 231 -22.50 -3.16 2.25
CA CYS A 231 -21.62 -4.27 1.84
C CYS A 231 -21.57 -5.39 2.89
N PRO A 232 -22.26 -6.52 2.67
CA PRO A 232 -22.25 -7.66 3.60
C PRO A 232 -20.85 -8.19 3.90
N THR A 233 -20.02 -8.38 2.86
CA THR A 233 -18.63 -8.84 2.99
C THR A 233 -17.81 -7.91 3.90
N TYR A 234 -18.00 -6.58 3.77
CA TYR A 234 -17.30 -5.63 4.63
C TYR A 234 -17.74 -5.74 6.09
N ARG A 235 -19.04 -5.92 6.35
CA ARG A 235 -19.56 -6.14 7.70
C ARG A 235 -18.98 -7.39 8.36
N GLU A 236 -18.90 -8.48 7.61
CA GLU A 236 -18.32 -9.74 8.09
C GLU A 236 -16.84 -9.57 8.46
N ILE A 237 -16.04 -8.93 7.58
CA ILE A 237 -14.63 -8.63 7.85
C ILE A 237 -14.50 -7.73 9.09
N TRP A 238 -15.35 -6.71 9.20
CA TRP A 238 -15.36 -5.81 10.35
C TRP A 238 -15.69 -6.55 11.64
N ALA A 239 -16.78 -7.31 11.67
CA ALA A 239 -17.24 -8.07 12.83
C ALA A 239 -16.20 -9.10 13.30
N SER A 240 -15.48 -9.74 12.37
CA SER A 240 -14.44 -10.72 12.72
C SER A 240 -13.18 -10.12 13.37
N GLN A 241 -12.99 -8.79 13.26
CA GLN A 241 -11.81 -8.07 13.76
C GLN A 241 -12.14 -6.98 14.79
N ALA A 242 -13.42 -6.65 14.98
CA ALA A 242 -13.86 -5.73 16.02
C ALA A 242 -13.68 -6.41 17.40
N PRO A 243 -13.22 -5.68 18.44
CA PRO A 243 -13.33 -6.21 19.80
C PRO A 243 -14.80 -6.24 20.19
N GLU A 244 -15.15 -7.14 21.12
CA GLU A 244 -16.49 -7.25 21.72
C GLU A 244 -16.95 -6.00 22.50
N GLU A 245 -16.18 -4.90 22.50
CA GLU A 245 -16.39 -3.68 23.33
C GLU A 245 -16.70 -2.42 22.52
N GLU A 246 -17.67 -2.42 21.63
CA GLU A 246 -18.36 -1.18 21.21
C GLU A 246 -19.89 -1.32 21.36
N GLY A 247 -20.32 -2.16 22.27
CA GLY A 247 -21.68 -2.18 22.81
C GLY A 247 -21.72 -1.44 24.14
N GLU A 248 -22.49 -0.34 24.20
CA GLU A 248 -22.84 0.46 25.37
C GLU A 248 -21.86 1.58 25.77
N ASP A 249 -21.91 2.71 25.07
CA ASP A 249 -21.96 4.00 25.76
C ASP A 249 -22.94 4.95 25.04
N GLY A 250 -24.13 4.91 25.51
CA GLY A 250 -25.21 5.77 25.07
C GLY A 250 -26.36 5.71 26.05
N THR A 251 -26.18 6.21 27.27
CA THR A 251 -27.26 6.87 28.03
C THR A 251 -26.83 7.10 29.48
N ARG A 252 -26.39 8.31 29.77
CA ARG A 252 -26.80 9.04 30.99
C ARG A 252 -26.48 10.52 30.84
#